data_d100ca56f42160239197ce59081da5d8
#
_entry.id   d100ca56f42160239197ce59081da5d8
#
_cell.length_a   1.000
_cell.length_b   1.000
_cell.length_c   1.000
_cell.angle_alpha   90.00
_cell.angle_beta   90.00
_cell.angle_gamma   90.00
#
_symmetry.space_group_name_H-M   'P 1'
#
loop_
_entity.id
_entity.type
_entity.pdbx_description
1 polymer ?
#
loop_
_entity_poly.entity_id
_entity_poly.type
_entity_poly.pdbx_seq_one_letter_code
_entity_poly.pdbx_strand_id
1 'polypeptide(L)'
;MTEQPKLSKTELLKESSHQLLGTLGEELHNGKPELTEDASTLLKHHGSYMQDDRDLRKAKGPDGKALGKQYSCMVRTRIPGGRVTAAQFLAELDLCDSLANGTLRITSRQGFQLHGVLKGDLRTAIRTINDIKLTTLAACGDVNRNVMACPAPYKTKVHSQMQALSQELADHFKPRTRAYYELWLKDEN
;
A
#
# COMPACT_ATOMS: atom_id res chain seq x y z
N MET A 1 32.42 -25.56 0.46
CA MET A 1 31.56 -24.83 1.41
C MET A 1 31.07 -23.59 0.69
N THR A 2 29.82 -23.57 0.25
CA THR A 2 29.19 -22.39 -0.34
C THR A 2 28.89 -21.42 0.79
N GLU A 3 29.57 -20.27 0.84
CA GLU A 3 29.23 -19.20 1.76
C GLU A 3 27.75 -18.84 1.57
N GLN A 4 27.00 -18.85 2.67
CA GLN A 4 25.62 -18.35 2.63
C GLN A 4 25.64 -16.85 2.25
N PRO A 5 24.82 -16.42 1.29
CA PRO A 5 24.80 -15.03 0.91
C PRO A 5 24.42 -14.16 2.10
N LYS A 6 25.20 -13.09 2.33
CA LYS A 6 24.93 -12.14 3.41
C LYS A 6 23.58 -11.46 3.15
N LEU A 7 22.66 -11.57 4.12
CA LEU A 7 21.34 -10.94 4.05
C LEU A 7 21.48 -9.41 3.97
N SER A 8 20.58 -8.79 3.19
CA SER A 8 20.49 -7.33 3.13
C SER A 8 19.91 -6.75 4.44
N LYS A 9 20.14 -5.43 4.68
CA LYS A 9 19.56 -4.72 5.84
C LYS A 9 18.04 -4.90 5.89
N THR A 10 17.37 -4.87 4.73
CA THR A 10 15.91 -5.05 4.63
C THR A 10 15.46 -6.46 5.00
N GLU A 11 16.22 -7.49 4.62
CA GLU A 11 15.90 -8.87 5.01
C GLU A 11 16.04 -9.06 6.53
N LEU A 12 17.11 -8.54 7.13
CA LEU A 12 17.30 -8.57 8.58
C LEU A 12 16.18 -7.85 9.32
N LEU A 13 15.74 -6.70 8.79
CA LEU A 13 14.61 -5.96 9.35
C LEU A 13 13.31 -6.77 9.25
N LYS A 14 13.05 -7.44 8.12
CA LYS A 14 11.86 -8.29 7.96
C LYS A 14 11.86 -9.46 8.94
N GLU A 15 13.01 -10.12 9.14
CA GLU A 15 13.16 -11.22 10.10
C GLU A 15 12.88 -10.79 11.53
N SER A 16 13.39 -9.62 11.95
CA SER A 16 13.22 -9.11 13.32
C SER A 16 11.87 -8.43 13.57
N SER A 17 11.07 -8.18 12.54
CA SER A 17 9.89 -7.31 12.58
C SER A 17 8.60 -7.98 13.07
N HIS A 18 8.64 -9.20 13.57
CA HIS A 18 7.43 -9.95 13.92
C HIS A 18 6.38 -9.96 12.79
N GLN A 19 6.75 -10.55 11.66
CA GLN A 19 5.90 -10.66 10.48
C GLN A 19 5.46 -9.32 9.86
N LEU A 20 6.37 -8.36 9.74
CA LEU A 20 6.17 -7.03 9.18
C LEU A 20 5.39 -6.05 10.10
N LEU A 21 5.28 -6.33 11.38
CA LEU A 21 4.68 -5.43 12.37
C LEU A 21 5.68 -4.32 12.75
N GLY A 22 6.86 -4.72 13.24
CA GLY A 22 7.87 -3.79 13.75
C GLY A 22 7.29 -2.82 14.78
N THR A 23 7.64 -1.55 14.64
CA THR A 23 7.14 -0.43 15.45
C THR A 23 5.92 0.28 14.83
N LEU A 24 5.36 -0.25 13.71
CA LEU A 24 4.27 0.42 12.99
C LEU A 24 3.06 0.69 13.89
N GLY A 25 2.67 -0.27 14.74
CA GLY A 25 1.52 -0.11 15.63
C GLY A 25 1.63 1.10 16.56
N GLU A 26 2.82 1.33 17.12
CA GLU A 26 3.08 2.46 18.00
C GLU A 26 3.26 3.77 17.21
N GLU A 27 4.01 3.71 16.11
CA GLU A 27 4.31 4.90 15.31
C GLU A 27 3.11 5.48 14.58
N LEU A 28 2.15 4.66 14.19
CA LEU A 28 0.90 5.14 13.58
C LEU A 28 0.07 6.02 14.52
N HIS A 29 0.22 5.84 15.85
CA HIS A 29 -0.57 6.52 16.88
C HIS A 29 0.22 7.55 17.71
N ASN A 30 1.50 7.79 17.41
CA ASN A 30 2.39 8.65 18.22
C ASN A 30 2.21 10.17 18.00
N GLY A 31 1.25 10.60 17.20
CA GLY A 31 0.98 12.01 16.90
C GLY A 31 2.03 12.73 16.03
N LYS A 32 3.15 12.10 15.69
CA LYS A 32 4.16 12.67 14.78
C LYS A 32 3.72 12.50 13.33
N PRO A 33 4.00 13.46 12.43
CA PRO A 33 3.63 13.34 11.02
C PRO A 33 4.48 12.32 10.24
N GLU A 34 5.72 12.07 10.68
CA GLU A 34 6.65 11.13 10.06
C GLU A 34 6.67 9.76 10.74
N LEU A 35 7.25 8.79 10.03
CA LEU A 35 7.64 7.47 10.52
C LEU A 35 9.16 7.34 10.50
N THR A 36 9.71 6.47 11.33
CA THR A 36 11.12 6.08 11.25
C THR A 36 11.45 5.40 9.92
N GLU A 37 12.73 5.28 9.57
CA GLU A 37 13.18 4.62 8.34
C GLU A 37 12.74 3.15 8.30
N ASP A 38 12.86 2.46 9.43
CA ASP A 38 12.49 1.05 9.55
C ASP A 38 10.96 0.85 9.43
N ALA A 39 10.15 1.65 10.14
CA ALA A 39 8.71 1.64 10.02
C ALA A 39 8.27 2.00 8.59
N SER A 40 8.88 3.01 7.97
CA SER A 40 8.61 3.37 6.57
C SER A 40 8.96 2.25 5.59
N THR A 41 10.00 1.47 5.88
CA THR A 41 10.38 0.31 5.07
C THR A 41 9.38 -0.83 5.23
N LEU A 42 8.93 -1.13 6.44
CA LEU A 42 7.89 -2.13 6.69
C LEU A 42 6.54 -1.72 6.10
N LEU A 43 6.17 -0.45 6.20
CA LEU A 43 4.92 0.08 5.64
C LEU A 43 4.78 -0.20 4.13
N LYS A 44 5.90 -0.26 3.38
CA LYS A 44 5.89 -0.61 1.95
C LYS A 44 5.26 -1.99 1.71
N HIS A 45 5.53 -2.97 2.57
CA HIS A 45 4.98 -4.32 2.46
C HIS A 45 3.47 -4.36 2.72
N HIS A 46 2.95 -3.38 3.48
CA HIS A 46 1.52 -3.15 3.69
C HIS A 46 0.85 -2.35 2.56
N GLY A 47 1.62 -1.96 1.54
CA GLY A 47 1.11 -1.29 0.34
C GLY A 47 1.09 0.22 0.42
N SER A 48 1.79 0.83 1.36
CA SER A 48 1.86 2.28 1.50
C SER A 48 3.29 2.80 1.53
N TYR A 49 3.49 4.05 1.10
CA TYR A 49 4.76 4.78 1.19
C TYR A 49 4.57 6.10 1.89
N MET A 50 5.45 6.39 2.84
CA MET A 50 5.60 7.75 3.34
C MET A 50 6.22 8.63 2.26
N GLN A 51 5.60 9.76 1.98
CA GLN A 51 6.03 10.78 1.02
C GLN A 51 5.99 12.16 1.67
N ASP A 52 6.61 13.13 1.04
CA ASP A 52 6.44 14.54 1.38
C ASP A 52 6.13 15.37 0.13
N ASP A 53 5.34 16.41 0.31
CA ASP A 53 5.02 17.34 -0.77
C ASP A 53 6.22 18.24 -1.08
N ARG A 54 6.79 18.04 -2.28
CA ARG A 54 7.99 18.78 -2.71
C ARG A 54 7.71 20.23 -3.01
N ASP A 55 6.49 20.56 -3.45
CA ASP A 55 6.11 21.91 -3.83
C ASP A 55 5.88 22.75 -2.58
N LEU A 56 5.24 22.17 -1.56
CA LEU A 56 5.02 22.82 -0.28
C LEU A 56 6.27 22.93 0.58
N ARG A 57 7.31 22.10 0.37
CA ARG A 57 8.54 22.13 1.17
C ARG A 57 9.20 23.49 1.24
N LYS A 58 9.16 24.28 0.14
CA LYS A 58 9.73 25.61 0.01
C LYS A 58 8.71 26.73 0.18
N ALA A 59 7.43 26.40 0.28
CA ALA A 59 6.40 27.38 0.54
C ALA A 59 6.63 28.05 1.90
N LYS A 60 6.30 29.33 2.00
CA LYS A 60 6.45 30.10 3.24
C LYS A 60 5.13 30.08 4.01
N GLY A 61 5.23 29.80 5.29
CA GLY A 61 4.13 29.96 6.23
C GLY A 61 3.83 31.44 6.54
N PRO A 62 2.79 31.69 7.34
CA PRO A 62 2.42 33.05 7.76
C PRO A 62 3.55 33.81 8.48
N ASP A 63 4.48 33.12 9.10
CA ASP A 63 5.66 33.63 9.79
C ASP A 63 6.86 33.91 8.84
N GLY A 64 6.68 33.72 7.54
CA GLY A 64 7.72 33.90 6.50
C GLY A 64 8.76 32.78 6.43
N LYS A 65 8.70 31.76 7.30
CA LYS A 65 9.60 30.60 7.29
C LYS A 65 9.10 29.53 6.32
N ALA A 66 10.02 28.71 5.80
CA ALA A 66 9.64 27.55 4.99
C ALA A 66 8.82 26.55 5.82
N LEU A 67 7.74 26.01 5.22
CA LEU A 67 6.87 25.02 5.86
C LEU A 67 7.59 23.71 6.17
N GLY A 68 8.72 23.44 5.50
CA GLY A 68 9.46 22.20 5.65
C GLY A 68 8.74 21.01 5.01
N LYS A 69 9.06 19.81 5.46
CA LYS A 69 8.45 18.58 4.91
C LYS A 69 7.00 18.46 5.37
N GLN A 70 6.10 18.36 4.39
CA GLN A 70 4.69 18.07 4.62
C GLN A 70 4.47 16.61 4.26
N TYR A 71 4.36 15.76 5.30
CA TYR A 71 4.28 14.30 5.13
C TYR A 71 2.87 13.85 4.79
N SER A 72 2.79 12.93 3.84
CA SER A 72 1.59 12.18 3.49
C SER A 72 1.97 10.79 3.01
N CYS A 73 1.00 9.96 2.76
CA CYS A 73 1.21 8.60 2.28
C CYS A 73 0.62 8.41 0.87
N MET A 74 1.32 7.60 0.08
CA MET A 74 0.73 6.96 -1.08
C MET A 74 0.22 5.59 -0.64
N VAL A 75 -1.03 5.28 -0.95
CA VAL A 75 -1.61 3.94 -0.75
C VAL A 75 -1.81 3.28 -2.10
N ARG A 76 -1.42 2.01 -2.21
CA ARG A 76 -1.54 1.26 -3.47
C ARG A 76 -2.45 0.06 -3.28
N THR A 77 -3.45 -0.05 -4.15
CA THR A 77 -4.35 -1.21 -4.20
C THR A 77 -3.82 -2.25 -5.17
N ARG A 78 -3.84 -3.51 -4.75
CA ARG A 78 -3.47 -4.68 -5.53
C ARG A 78 -4.69 -5.19 -6.29
N ILE A 79 -4.56 -5.34 -7.61
CA ILE A 79 -5.64 -5.73 -8.52
C ILE A 79 -5.11 -6.79 -9.48
N PRO A 80 -5.13 -8.08 -9.11
CA PRO A 80 -4.68 -9.15 -9.98
C PRO A 80 -5.40 -9.15 -11.33
N GLY A 81 -4.64 -9.26 -12.42
CA GLY A 81 -5.16 -9.19 -13.79
C GLY A 81 -5.77 -7.85 -14.18
N GLY A 82 -5.70 -6.83 -13.34
CA GLY A 82 -6.28 -5.49 -13.62
C GLY A 82 -7.80 -5.47 -13.66
N ARG A 83 -8.48 -6.43 -13.06
CA ARG A 83 -9.94 -6.57 -13.11
C ARG A 83 -10.60 -6.04 -11.85
N VAL A 84 -11.47 -5.06 -12.02
CA VAL A 84 -12.28 -4.46 -10.94
C VAL A 84 -13.76 -4.44 -11.33
N THR A 85 -14.63 -4.45 -10.34
CA THR A 85 -16.06 -4.18 -10.53
C THR A 85 -16.32 -2.68 -10.50
N ALA A 86 -17.46 -2.25 -11.02
CA ALA A 86 -17.87 -0.84 -10.95
C ALA A 86 -17.96 -0.35 -9.49
N ALA A 87 -18.50 -1.18 -8.58
CA ALA A 87 -18.60 -0.84 -7.16
C ALA A 87 -17.21 -0.63 -6.51
N GLN A 88 -16.23 -1.49 -6.83
CA GLN A 88 -14.87 -1.32 -6.36
C GLN A 88 -14.22 -0.04 -6.89
N PHE A 89 -14.43 0.26 -8.18
CA PHE A 89 -13.87 1.46 -8.78
C PHE A 89 -14.48 2.74 -8.18
N LEU A 90 -15.80 2.77 -7.98
CA LEU A 90 -16.49 3.91 -7.34
C LEU A 90 -15.99 4.12 -5.91
N ALA A 91 -15.84 3.06 -5.12
CA ALA A 91 -15.30 3.18 -3.76
C ALA A 91 -13.85 3.70 -3.72
N GLU A 92 -13.01 3.35 -4.70
CA GLU A 92 -11.65 3.93 -4.82
C GLU A 92 -11.71 5.42 -5.19
N LEU A 93 -12.70 5.85 -5.99
CA LEU A 93 -12.93 7.28 -6.28
C LEU A 93 -13.41 8.03 -5.03
N ASP A 94 -14.33 7.46 -4.26
CA ASP A 94 -14.81 8.04 -3.01
C ASP A 94 -13.67 8.20 -1.99
N LEU A 95 -12.77 7.22 -1.90
CA LEU A 95 -11.55 7.34 -1.09
C LEU A 95 -10.60 8.43 -1.60
N CYS A 96 -10.50 8.58 -2.92
CA CYS A 96 -9.70 9.60 -3.57
C CYS A 96 -10.16 11.00 -3.16
N ASP A 97 -11.47 11.22 -3.16
CA ASP A 97 -12.07 12.51 -2.86
C ASP A 97 -12.12 12.81 -1.35
N SER A 98 -12.29 11.78 -0.51
CA SER A 98 -12.49 11.95 0.94
C SER A 98 -11.20 11.92 1.76
N LEU A 99 -10.23 11.07 1.42
CA LEU A 99 -9.03 10.83 2.23
C LEU A 99 -7.71 11.09 1.51
N ALA A 100 -7.74 11.35 0.20
CA ALA A 100 -6.56 11.57 -0.62
C ALA A 100 -6.56 12.99 -1.23
N ASN A 101 -5.70 13.22 -2.21
CA ASN A 101 -5.58 14.54 -2.84
C ASN A 101 -6.50 14.75 -4.05
N GLY A 102 -7.58 13.98 -4.20
CA GLY A 102 -8.53 14.07 -5.32
C GLY A 102 -8.01 13.46 -6.63
N THR A 103 -6.88 12.72 -6.63
CA THR A 103 -6.34 12.11 -7.84
C THR A 103 -6.15 10.60 -7.69
N LEU A 104 -6.80 9.80 -8.54
CA LEU A 104 -6.58 8.37 -8.65
C LEU A 104 -5.60 8.07 -9.80
N ARG A 105 -4.56 7.29 -9.54
CA ARG A 105 -3.58 6.89 -10.56
C ARG A 105 -3.68 5.41 -10.85
N ILE A 106 -3.76 5.06 -12.12
CA ILE A 106 -3.63 3.68 -12.60
C ILE A 106 -2.16 3.42 -12.89
N THR A 107 -1.61 2.35 -12.31
CA THR A 107 -0.18 2.02 -12.49
C THR A 107 0.04 1.11 -13.69
N SER A 108 1.26 1.10 -14.23
CA SER A 108 1.68 0.16 -15.27
C SER A 108 1.59 -1.31 -14.84
N ARG A 109 1.44 -1.59 -13.54
CA ARG A 109 1.22 -2.92 -12.98
C ARG A 109 -0.26 -3.17 -12.62
N GLN A 110 -1.17 -2.45 -13.26
CA GLN A 110 -2.62 -2.67 -13.13
C GLN A 110 -3.15 -2.51 -11.70
N GLY A 111 -2.52 -1.68 -10.88
CA GLY A 111 -3.01 -1.33 -9.55
C GLY A 111 -3.43 0.14 -9.48
N PHE A 112 -4.18 0.51 -8.46
CA PHE A 112 -4.51 1.91 -8.18
C PHE A 112 -3.54 2.52 -7.18
N GLN A 113 -3.42 3.85 -7.20
CA GLN A 113 -2.70 4.63 -6.20
C GLN A 113 -3.51 5.85 -5.79
N LEU A 114 -3.66 5.99 -4.48
CA LEU A 114 -4.10 7.19 -3.81
C LEU A 114 -2.86 7.95 -3.30
N HIS A 115 -2.85 9.26 -3.42
CA HIS A 115 -1.77 10.11 -2.93
C HIS A 115 -2.32 11.17 -1.98
N GLY A 116 -1.50 11.61 -1.02
CA GLY A 116 -1.90 12.64 -0.07
C GLY A 116 -2.67 12.12 1.15
N VAL A 117 -2.77 10.81 1.33
CA VAL A 117 -3.43 10.21 2.51
C VAL A 117 -2.61 10.54 3.75
N LEU A 118 -3.23 11.14 4.76
CA LEU A 118 -2.54 11.43 6.02
C LEU A 118 -2.27 10.16 6.82
N LYS A 119 -1.24 10.17 7.65
CA LYS A 119 -0.87 9.02 8.47
C LYS A 119 -2.03 8.52 9.35
N GLY A 120 -2.80 9.44 9.92
CA GLY A 120 -3.98 9.12 10.74
C GLY A 120 -5.12 8.45 9.97
N ASP A 121 -5.20 8.67 8.66
CA ASP A 121 -6.27 8.14 7.81
C ASP A 121 -5.90 6.82 7.12
N LEU A 122 -4.64 6.37 7.26
CA LEU A 122 -4.16 5.14 6.62
C LEU A 122 -5.01 3.93 6.96
N ARG A 123 -5.39 3.78 8.24
CA ARG A 123 -6.21 2.67 8.70
C ARG A 123 -7.58 2.67 8.03
N THR A 124 -8.24 3.81 8.00
CA THR A 124 -9.54 3.98 7.35
C THR A 124 -9.45 3.65 5.85
N ALA A 125 -8.46 4.20 5.16
CA ALA A 125 -8.27 3.96 3.74
C ALA A 125 -8.01 2.48 3.43
N ILE A 126 -7.07 1.83 4.16
CA ILE A 126 -6.72 0.42 3.94
C ILE A 126 -7.90 -0.50 4.31
N ARG A 127 -8.63 -0.21 5.38
CA ARG A 127 -9.82 -0.96 5.78
C ARG A 127 -10.91 -0.89 4.72
N THR A 128 -11.24 0.31 4.23
CA THR A 128 -12.24 0.50 3.18
C THR A 128 -11.88 -0.27 1.91
N ILE A 129 -10.59 -0.26 1.51
CA ILE A 129 -10.10 -1.07 0.38
C ILE A 129 -10.35 -2.58 0.61
N ASN A 130 -10.17 -3.06 1.85
CA ASN A 130 -10.43 -4.47 2.17
C ASN A 130 -11.93 -4.80 2.24
N ASP A 131 -12.77 -3.87 2.70
CA ASP A 131 -14.22 -4.06 2.77
C ASP A 131 -14.82 -4.29 1.37
N ILE A 132 -14.28 -3.64 0.35
CA ILE A 132 -14.67 -3.86 -1.06
C ILE A 132 -13.95 -5.07 -1.70
N LYS A 133 -13.33 -5.94 -0.90
CA LYS A 133 -12.66 -7.18 -1.36
C LYS A 133 -11.45 -6.95 -2.25
N LEU A 134 -10.78 -5.81 -2.10
CA LEU A 134 -9.44 -5.55 -2.60
C LEU A 134 -8.44 -5.60 -1.45
N THR A 135 -7.16 -5.38 -1.71
CA THR A 135 -6.14 -5.36 -0.65
C THR A 135 -4.97 -4.47 -1.04
N THR A 136 -4.30 -3.93 -0.04
CA THR A 136 -3.03 -3.21 -0.21
C THR A 136 -1.84 -4.10 0.12
N LEU A 137 -2.05 -5.26 0.75
CA LEU A 137 -0.97 -6.18 1.14
C LEU A 137 -0.16 -6.62 -0.08
N ALA A 138 1.16 -6.46 -0.01
CA ALA A 138 2.09 -6.75 -1.10
C ALA A 138 1.82 -5.97 -2.41
N ALA A 139 1.12 -4.86 -2.36
CA ALA A 139 0.98 -3.99 -3.53
C ALA A 139 2.28 -3.26 -3.87
N CYS A 140 3.19 -3.14 -2.91
CA CYS A 140 4.53 -2.60 -3.08
C CYS A 140 5.54 -3.22 -2.10
N GLY A 141 6.79 -2.74 -2.14
CA GLY A 141 7.88 -3.30 -1.35
C GLY A 141 8.68 -4.36 -2.12
N ASP A 142 9.57 -5.01 -1.40
CA ASP A 142 10.43 -6.08 -1.87
C ASP A 142 9.74 -7.43 -1.70
N VAL A 143 8.70 -7.65 -2.49
CA VAL A 143 7.79 -8.81 -2.46
C VAL A 143 7.24 -9.10 -3.85
N ASN A 144 6.60 -10.24 -4.03
CA ASN A 144 5.76 -10.50 -5.20
C ASN A 144 4.57 -9.54 -5.20
N ARG A 145 4.65 -8.50 -6.03
CA ARG A 145 3.62 -7.47 -6.16
C ARG A 145 2.44 -7.97 -7.02
N ASN A 146 1.64 -7.05 -7.54
CA ASN A 146 0.48 -7.41 -8.35
C ASN A 146 0.85 -8.28 -9.55
N VAL A 147 0.10 -9.35 -9.78
CA VAL A 147 0.24 -10.22 -10.96
C VAL A 147 -0.57 -9.63 -12.09
N MET A 148 0.08 -9.40 -13.22
CA MET A 148 -0.54 -8.79 -14.41
C MET A 148 -1.05 -9.87 -15.35
N ALA A 149 -2.18 -9.57 -15.99
CA ALA A 149 -2.70 -10.32 -17.14
C ALA A 149 -3.23 -9.33 -18.19
N CYS A 150 -3.62 -9.81 -19.35
CA CYS A 150 -4.25 -8.96 -20.35
C CYS A 150 -5.57 -8.38 -19.79
N PRO A 151 -5.71 -7.05 -19.65
CA PRO A 151 -6.88 -6.44 -19.07
C PRO A 151 -8.02 -6.24 -20.08
N ALA A 152 -7.79 -6.61 -21.34
CA ALA A 152 -8.78 -6.45 -22.40
C ALA A 152 -10.05 -7.28 -22.10
N PRO A 153 -11.25 -6.74 -22.35
CA PRO A 153 -12.51 -7.34 -21.93
C PRO A 153 -12.95 -8.49 -22.86
N TYR A 154 -12.01 -9.30 -23.31
CA TYR A 154 -12.32 -10.46 -24.13
C TYR A 154 -13.00 -11.56 -23.32
N LYS A 155 -14.12 -12.08 -23.84
CA LYS A 155 -14.89 -13.16 -23.22
C LYS A 155 -14.52 -14.56 -23.72
N THR A 156 -13.26 -14.77 -24.13
CA THR A 156 -12.80 -16.08 -24.59
C THR A 156 -12.43 -16.97 -23.40
N LYS A 157 -12.47 -18.28 -23.59
CA LYS A 157 -12.04 -19.25 -22.57
C LYS A 157 -10.60 -19.01 -22.11
N VAL A 158 -9.71 -18.68 -23.04
CA VAL A 158 -8.28 -18.40 -22.76
C VAL A 158 -8.15 -17.19 -21.83
N HIS A 159 -8.81 -16.07 -22.13
CA HIS A 159 -8.74 -14.89 -21.26
C HIS A 159 -9.35 -15.13 -19.89
N SER A 160 -10.43 -15.89 -19.79
CA SER A 160 -11.00 -16.29 -18.51
C SER A 160 -10.03 -17.13 -17.68
N GLN A 161 -9.31 -18.07 -18.30
CA GLN A 161 -8.29 -18.88 -17.64
C GLN A 161 -7.08 -18.03 -17.21
N MET A 162 -6.61 -17.11 -18.05
CA MET A 162 -5.52 -16.18 -17.70
C MET A 162 -5.89 -15.30 -16.48
N GLN A 163 -7.10 -14.80 -16.44
CA GLN A 163 -7.59 -14.00 -15.31
C GLN A 163 -7.68 -14.84 -14.03
N ALA A 164 -8.20 -16.07 -14.10
CA ALA A 164 -8.24 -16.99 -12.97
C ALA A 164 -6.82 -17.30 -12.46
N LEU A 165 -5.91 -17.67 -13.36
CA LEU A 165 -4.51 -17.95 -13.01
C LEU A 165 -3.80 -16.75 -12.40
N SER A 166 -4.06 -15.52 -12.86
CA SER A 166 -3.47 -14.33 -12.27
C SER A 166 -3.91 -14.13 -10.81
N GLN A 167 -5.16 -14.45 -10.49
CA GLN A 167 -5.66 -14.41 -9.12
C GLN A 167 -5.01 -15.50 -8.26
N GLU A 168 -4.96 -16.74 -8.76
CA GLU A 168 -4.35 -17.87 -8.04
C GLU A 168 -2.88 -17.60 -7.71
N LEU A 169 -2.10 -17.11 -8.69
CA LEU A 169 -0.70 -16.72 -8.48
C LEU A 169 -0.57 -15.58 -7.47
N ALA A 170 -1.45 -14.59 -7.55
CA ALA A 170 -1.46 -13.48 -6.62
C ALA A 170 -1.71 -13.94 -5.18
N ASP A 171 -2.63 -14.88 -4.98
CA ASP A 171 -2.93 -15.43 -3.66
C ASP A 171 -1.84 -16.37 -3.16
N HIS A 172 -1.25 -17.17 -4.06
CA HIS A 172 -0.14 -18.08 -3.72
C HIS A 172 1.10 -17.34 -3.20
N PHE A 173 1.48 -16.24 -3.86
CA PHE A 173 2.66 -15.46 -3.53
C PHE A 173 2.39 -14.30 -2.53
N LYS A 174 1.20 -14.22 -1.99
CA LYS A 174 0.88 -13.22 -0.97
C LYS A 174 1.63 -13.53 0.33
N PRO A 175 2.26 -12.54 0.98
CA PRO A 175 2.89 -12.75 2.29
C PRO A 175 1.89 -13.26 3.31
N ARG A 176 2.32 -14.24 4.11
CA ARG A 176 1.54 -14.76 5.25
C ARG A 176 1.92 -13.93 6.48
N THR A 177 1.11 -12.96 6.83
CA THR A 177 1.35 -12.08 7.98
C THR A 177 0.07 -11.81 8.74
N ARG A 178 0.12 -11.88 10.07
CA ARG A 178 -0.96 -11.43 10.96
C ARG A 178 -0.92 -9.92 11.19
N ALA A 179 0.25 -9.30 11.05
CA ALA A 179 0.42 -7.87 11.29
C ALA A 179 -0.49 -7.01 10.41
N TYR A 180 -0.74 -7.42 9.16
CA TYR A 180 -1.66 -6.69 8.30
C TYR A 180 -3.09 -6.66 8.86
N TYR A 181 -3.59 -7.80 9.36
CA TYR A 181 -4.89 -7.86 10.01
C TYR A 181 -4.90 -7.03 11.30
N GLU A 182 -3.89 -7.20 12.14
CA GLU A 182 -3.81 -6.53 13.45
C GLU A 182 -3.74 -5.00 13.33
N LEU A 183 -2.98 -4.49 12.36
CA LEU A 183 -2.82 -3.06 12.14
C LEU A 183 -4.05 -2.40 11.50
N TRP A 184 -4.65 -3.07 10.51
CA TRP A 184 -5.59 -2.40 9.63
C TRP A 184 -7.03 -2.87 9.75
N LEU A 185 -7.26 -4.14 10.08
CA LEU A 185 -8.58 -4.77 9.96
C LEU A 185 -9.22 -5.17 11.30
N LYS A 186 -8.41 -5.39 12.34
CA LYS A 186 -8.91 -5.74 13.66
C LYS A 186 -9.75 -4.58 14.22
N ASP A 187 -10.93 -4.90 14.77
CA ASP A 187 -11.74 -3.90 15.48
C ASP A 187 -11.04 -3.44 16.77
N GLU A 188 -11.17 -2.16 17.08
CA GLU A 188 -10.76 -1.61 18.38
C GLU A 188 -11.89 -1.93 19.37
N ASN A 189 -11.70 -2.99 20.14
CA ASN A 189 -12.50 -3.27 21.33
C ASN A 189 -11.67 -2.99 22.57
#